data_73b0e9359b11090173a56a00990edf6b
#
_entry.id   73b0e9359b11090173a56a00990edf6b
#
_cell.length_a   1.000
_cell.length_b   1.000
_cell.length_c   1.000
_cell.angle_alpha   90.00
_cell.angle_beta   90.00
_cell.angle_gamma   90.00
#
_symmetry.space_group_name_H-M   'P 1'
#
loop_
_entity.id
_entity.type
_entity.pdbx_description
1 polymer ?
#
loop_
_entity_poly.entity_id
_entity_poly.type
_entity_poly.pdbx_seq_one_letter_code
_entity_poly.pdbx_strand_id
1 'polypeptide(L)'
;MIENNEFDRRTFLRRGAMGAGAVWAASFGPFMARRAEGAAIASPYGPIAPTVDEVTGLMLLSLPAGFRYRSYSWTGDVMADDVRCPNLHDGMAVVDAQGNSGRIILVRNHEGGGGTPYLNKPSITYRNDAAGGTTNLIFNLRTGEWEKDWSTLAGTNRNCAGGVTPWGTWITGEETTDAGHGWSFEVDAQKGDPTPLAALGRFSHEAMMVDHNTGYVYETEDATPSGFYRFIPNVKGDLKHGGRLYMLKALQGPAQDDFGPLGTIGQTWNCQWVPINDPEAKTTSCVQQGIAQGGAKFRRLEGCWWGTTKGYFLSTNGGPVSEGQVFEYDPFNETLKLIYASPTANDLDNPDNMTVTPRGGLLLCEDAAGGTNIAAERMVGLTLDGNTFTFCENNVELTANLIAIAGKTVAPGNYRSQEFAGACYSPDGKWLFANIQTPGITFAITGPWGSGPL
;
A
#
# COMPACT_ATOMS: atom_id res chain seq x y z
N MET A 1 -16.89 -1.45 45.95
CA MET A 1 -17.19 -0.66 44.74
C MET A 1 -15.95 -0.69 43.88
N ILE A 2 -15.97 -1.55 42.85
CA ILE A 2 -14.89 -1.71 41.88
C ILE A 2 -15.35 -0.93 40.66
N GLU A 3 -14.66 0.19 40.37
CA GLU A 3 -14.90 0.96 39.17
C GLU A 3 -14.43 0.16 37.95
N ASN A 4 -15.38 -0.19 37.08
CA ASN A 4 -15.13 -0.70 35.75
C ASN A 4 -14.55 0.43 34.88
N ASN A 5 -13.24 0.43 34.66
CA ASN A 5 -12.61 1.24 33.61
C ASN A 5 -12.84 0.53 32.28
N GLU A 6 -13.90 0.88 31.57
CA GLU A 6 -14.08 0.55 30.15
C GLU A 6 -12.98 1.33 29.37
N PHE A 7 -12.00 0.58 28.88
CA PHE A 7 -11.02 1.09 27.92
C PHE A 7 -11.71 1.20 26.56
N ASP A 8 -12.17 2.41 26.23
CA ASP A 8 -12.77 2.74 24.94
C ASP A 8 -11.74 2.58 23.79
N ARG A 9 -12.13 1.90 22.70
CA ARG A 9 -11.34 1.69 21.47
C ARG A 9 -10.76 2.98 20.91
N ARG A 10 -11.46 4.10 21.05
CA ARG A 10 -11.02 5.45 20.65
C ARG A 10 -9.82 5.94 21.46
N THR A 11 -9.72 5.55 22.71
CA THR A 11 -8.64 5.97 23.62
C THR A 11 -7.35 5.21 23.34
N PHE A 12 -7.42 3.96 22.86
CA PHE A 12 -6.24 3.18 22.48
C PHE A 12 -5.60 3.73 21.19
N LEU A 13 -6.40 3.99 20.16
CA LEU A 13 -5.91 4.60 18.90
C LEU A 13 -5.37 6.01 19.11
N ARG A 14 -6.00 6.81 20.01
CA ARG A 14 -5.47 8.13 20.40
C ARG A 14 -4.18 8.04 21.20
N ARG A 15 -4.01 7.06 22.07
CA ARG A 15 -2.77 6.91 22.86
C ARG A 15 -1.63 6.28 22.07
N GLY A 16 -1.91 5.38 21.13
CA GLY A 16 -0.93 4.92 20.14
C GLY A 16 -0.45 6.07 19.25
N ALA A 17 -1.37 6.89 18.74
CA ALA A 17 -1.06 8.05 17.94
C ALA A 17 -0.36 9.18 18.74
N MET A 18 -0.70 9.41 20.03
CA MET A 18 -0.06 10.45 20.84
C MET A 18 1.31 10.08 21.39
N GLY A 19 1.58 8.81 21.64
CA GLY A 19 2.93 8.36 22.05
C GLY A 19 3.96 8.44 20.91
N ALA A 20 3.55 8.19 19.68
CA ALA A 20 4.35 8.36 18.48
C ALA A 20 4.39 9.84 18.01
N GLY A 21 3.27 10.55 18.09
CA GLY A 21 3.10 11.88 17.48
C GLY A 21 4.03 12.97 18.01
N ALA A 22 4.47 12.92 19.27
CA ALA A 22 5.34 13.95 19.83
C ALA A 22 6.80 13.87 19.34
N VAL A 23 7.24 12.69 18.89
CA VAL A 23 8.58 12.51 18.30
C VAL A 23 8.58 12.84 16.81
N TRP A 24 7.43 12.75 16.13
CA TRP A 24 7.27 12.82 14.68
C TRP A 24 7.19 14.25 14.12
N ALA A 25 6.58 15.18 14.85
CA ALA A 25 6.47 16.58 14.39
C ALA A 25 7.84 17.29 14.32
N ALA A 26 8.84 16.83 15.08
CA ALA A 26 10.18 17.41 15.09
C ALA A 26 11.09 16.90 13.99
N SER A 27 10.78 15.75 13.38
CA SER A 27 11.71 15.05 12.46
C SER A 27 11.53 15.40 10.98
N PHE A 28 10.37 15.93 10.56
CA PHE A 28 10.17 16.37 9.17
C PHE A 28 10.68 17.78 8.86
N GLY A 29 10.99 18.57 9.87
CA GLY A 29 11.58 19.92 9.67
C GLY A 29 12.92 19.92 8.91
N PRO A 30 13.87 19.00 9.20
CA PRO A 30 15.15 18.90 8.50
C PRO A 30 15.04 18.40 7.05
N PHE A 31 14.00 17.63 6.70
CA PHE A 31 13.73 17.20 5.32
C PHE A 31 13.59 18.38 4.36
N MET A 32 13.26 19.54 4.89
CA MET A 32 13.01 20.76 4.14
C MET A 32 14.26 21.57 3.80
N ALA A 33 15.42 21.29 4.42
CA ALA A 33 16.56 22.20 4.41
C ALA A 33 17.76 21.74 3.55
N ARG A 34 17.78 20.51 3.04
CA ARG A 34 18.86 20.01 2.18
C ARG A 34 18.34 19.70 0.79
N ARG A 35 19.01 20.19 -0.25
CA ARG A 35 18.96 19.58 -1.58
C ARG A 35 19.55 18.18 -1.43
N ALA A 36 18.70 17.18 -1.25
CA ALA A 36 19.10 15.81 -1.41
C ALA A 36 19.36 15.61 -2.90
N GLU A 37 20.61 15.42 -3.27
CA GLU A 37 20.95 14.68 -4.47
C GLU A 37 20.63 13.24 -4.08
N GLY A 38 19.38 12.79 -4.30
CA GLY A 38 18.90 11.49 -3.88
C GLY A 38 19.82 10.39 -4.41
N ALA A 39 20.69 9.87 -3.56
CA ALA A 39 21.67 8.88 -3.94
C ALA A 39 21.46 7.62 -3.10
N ALA A 40 21.67 6.46 -3.70
CA ALA A 40 21.72 5.20 -2.97
C ALA A 40 22.89 5.23 -1.99
N ILE A 41 22.59 4.90 -0.73
CA ILE A 41 23.60 4.75 0.32
C ILE A 41 23.70 3.30 0.77
N ALA A 42 24.79 2.93 1.45
CA ALA A 42 24.86 1.65 2.13
C ALA A 42 23.74 1.55 3.18
N SER A 43 23.08 0.40 3.23
CA SER A 43 22.01 0.18 4.20
C SER A 43 22.49 0.42 5.63
N PRO A 44 21.79 1.26 6.42
CA PRO A 44 22.14 1.48 7.83
C PRO A 44 21.96 0.22 8.70
N TYR A 45 21.27 -0.78 8.18
CA TYR A 45 21.11 -2.11 8.80
C TYR A 45 22.23 -3.09 8.42
N GLY A 46 23.16 -2.69 7.53
CA GLY A 46 24.21 -3.55 6.98
C GLY A 46 23.83 -4.24 5.67
N PRO A 47 24.74 -5.07 5.13
CA PRO A 47 24.51 -5.78 3.90
C PRO A 47 23.42 -6.85 4.05
N ILE A 48 22.63 -7.03 2.98
CA ILE A 48 21.63 -8.10 2.90
C ILE A 48 22.27 -9.42 2.49
N ALA A 49 21.67 -10.53 2.93
CA ALA A 49 22.04 -11.88 2.53
C ALA A 49 20.81 -12.81 2.57
N PRO A 50 20.81 -13.90 1.80
CA PRO A 50 19.73 -14.90 1.86
C PRO A 50 19.50 -15.36 3.30
N THR A 51 18.28 -15.22 3.78
CA THR A 51 17.86 -15.48 5.16
C THR A 51 16.88 -16.65 5.17
N VAL A 52 16.95 -17.51 6.17
CA VAL A 52 16.10 -18.70 6.28
C VAL A 52 14.72 -18.29 6.81
N ASP A 53 13.66 -18.71 6.13
CA ASP A 53 12.29 -18.67 6.62
C ASP A 53 12.10 -19.60 7.83
N GLU A 54 11.66 -19.06 8.96
CA GLU A 54 11.46 -19.84 10.19
C GLU A 54 10.35 -20.89 10.10
N VAL A 55 9.48 -20.83 9.05
CA VAL A 55 8.36 -21.76 8.87
C VAL A 55 8.74 -22.90 7.94
N THR A 56 9.30 -22.61 6.77
CA THR A 56 9.55 -23.60 5.73
C THR A 56 11.01 -24.07 5.65
N GLY A 57 11.94 -23.31 6.25
CA GLY A 57 13.38 -23.54 6.12
C GLY A 57 13.98 -23.09 4.76
N LEU A 58 13.17 -22.50 3.88
CA LEU A 58 13.61 -21.99 2.59
C LEU A 58 14.24 -20.60 2.72
N MET A 59 15.08 -20.21 1.76
CA MET A 59 15.67 -18.87 1.69
C MET A 59 14.88 -18.03 0.68
N LEU A 60 13.79 -17.38 1.14
CA LEU A 60 12.85 -16.67 0.28
C LEU A 60 13.13 -15.16 0.18
N LEU A 61 13.82 -14.60 1.17
CA LEU A 61 14.19 -13.18 1.24
C LEU A 61 15.67 -13.04 1.55
N SER A 62 16.31 -11.98 1.01
CA SER A 62 17.61 -11.49 1.45
C SER A 62 17.39 -10.31 2.41
N LEU A 63 17.89 -10.42 3.64
CA LEU A 63 17.72 -9.43 4.70
C LEU A 63 19.06 -9.07 5.37
N PRO A 64 19.16 -7.91 6.03
CA PRO A 64 20.32 -7.57 6.85
C PRO A 64 20.46 -8.52 8.06
N ALA A 65 21.69 -8.67 8.54
CA ALA A 65 21.97 -9.52 9.71
C ALA A 65 21.14 -9.13 10.94
N GLY A 66 20.58 -10.13 11.62
CA GLY A 66 19.73 -9.95 12.80
C GLY A 66 18.25 -9.78 12.49
N PHE A 67 17.87 -9.59 11.25
CA PHE A 67 16.48 -9.71 10.81
C PHE A 67 16.12 -11.17 10.59
N ARG A 68 14.84 -11.51 10.83
CA ARG A 68 14.25 -12.82 10.63
C ARG A 68 12.82 -12.67 10.14
N TYR A 69 12.28 -13.71 9.53
CA TYR A 69 10.91 -13.67 8.98
C TYR A 69 10.22 -15.02 9.02
N ARG A 70 8.91 -14.96 8.84
CA ARG A 70 8.00 -16.11 8.79
C ARG A 70 7.07 -15.95 7.59
N SER A 71 7.08 -16.90 6.67
CA SER A 71 6.11 -16.95 5.57
C SER A 71 4.78 -17.56 6.01
N TYR A 72 3.68 -17.16 5.37
CA TYR A 72 2.34 -17.66 5.66
C TYR A 72 1.41 -17.53 4.45
N SER A 73 0.32 -18.30 4.49
CA SER A 73 -0.81 -18.17 3.57
C SER A 73 -0.37 -18.09 2.12
N TRP A 74 0.35 -19.13 1.67
CA TRP A 74 0.79 -19.24 0.30
C TRP A 74 -0.38 -19.54 -0.62
N THR A 75 -0.32 -19.11 -1.88
CA THR A 75 -1.29 -19.50 -2.89
C THR A 75 -1.53 -21.00 -2.87
N GLY A 76 -2.82 -21.37 -2.78
CA GLY A 76 -3.26 -22.78 -2.74
C GLY A 76 -3.26 -23.42 -1.36
N ASP A 77 -2.71 -22.81 -0.31
CA ASP A 77 -2.89 -23.26 1.07
C ASP A 77 -4.38 -23.26 1.42
N VAL A 78 -4.81 -24.22 2.27
CA VAL A 78 -6.19 -24.28 2.73
C VAL A 78 -6.38 -23.31 3.90
N MET A 79 -7.22 -22.32 3.71
CA MET A 79 -7.57 -21.33 4.73
C MET A 79 -8.55 -21.91 5.77
N ALA A 80 -8.79 -21.16 6.84
CA ALA A 80 -9.63 -21.61 7.95
C ALA A 80 -11.12 -21.75 7.60
N ASP A 81 -11.56 -21.28 6.46
CA ASP A 81 -12.91 -21.44 5.91
C ASP A 81 -12.98 -22.53 4.83
N ASP A 82 -11.98 -23.42 4.76
CA ASP A 82 -11.85 -24.52 3.80
C ASP A 82 -11.71 -24.07 2.33
N VAL A 83 -11.47 -22.78 2.08
CA VAL A 83 -11.20 -22.22 0.75
C VAL A 83 -9.68 -22.24 0.50
N ARG A 84 -9.28 -22.42 -0.74
CA ARG A 84 -7.86 -22.30 -1.10
C ARG A 84 -7.48 -20.83 -1.21
N CYS A 85 -6.36 -20.47 -0.60
CA CYS A 85 -5.81 -19.13 -0.67
C CYS A 85 -5.62 -18.72 -2.14
N PRO A 86 -6.23 -17.60 -2.59
CA PRO A 86 -6.06 -17.12 -3.95
C PRO A 86 -4.62 -16.68 -4.23
N ASN A 87 -4.27 -16.53 -5.50
CA ASN A 87 -2.98 -15.99 -5.95
C ASN A 87 -2.94 -14.45 -5.94
N LEU A 88 -1.86 -13.89 -6.47
CA LEU A 88 -1.64 -12.44 -6.67
C LEU A 88 -1.92 -11.66 -5.37
N HIS A 89 -1.08 -11.94 -4.36
CA HIS A 89 -1.15 -11.25 -3.07
C HIS A 89 -0.66 -9.82 -3.22
N ASP A 90 -1.51 -8.86 -2.85
CA ASP A 90 -1.27 -7.46 -3.10
C ASP A 90 -1.46 -6.57 -1.87
N GLY A 91 -1.97 -5.36 -2.03
CA GLY A 91 -2.16 -4.37 -0.98
C GLY A 91 -2.67 -4.96 0.33
N MET A 92 -2.08 -4.53 1.45
CA MET A 92 -2.37 -5.09 2.76
C MET A 92 -2.20 -4.04 3.86
N ALA A 93 -3.06 -4.08 4.88
CA ALA A 93 -2.85 -3.29 6.09
C ALA A 93 -3.46 -3.94 7.33
N VAL A 94 -3.00 -3.49 8.50
CA VAL A 94 -3.61 -3.82 9.79
C VAL A 94 -4.87 -2.98 9.97
N VAL A 95 -6.04 -3.64 10.11
CA VAL A 95 -7.34 -2.98 10.30
C VAL A 95 -7.85 -3.04 11.74
N ASP A 96 -7.42 -4.02 12.52
CA ASP A 96 -7.83 -4.14 13.93
C ASP A 96 -6.68 -4.63 14.80
N ALA A 97 -6.53 -4.00 15.95
CA ALA A 97 -5.68 -4.47 17.03
C ALA A 97 -6.59 -4.92 18.16
N GLN A 98 -6.70 -6.25 18.36
CA GLN A 98 -7.63 -6.87 19.30
C GLN A 98 -7.25 -6.64 20.77
N GLY A 99 -7.13 -5.38 21.15
CA GLY A 99 -6.93 -4.93 22.52
C GLY A 99 -5.76 -5.64 23.23
N ASN A 100 -6.03 -6.15 24.44
CA ASN A 100 -5.02 -6.82 25.26
C ASN A 100 -4.66 -8.25 24.81
N SER A 101 -5.25 -8.78 23.74
CA SER A 101 -4.94 -10.14 23.26
C SER A 101 -3.55 -10.24 22.65
N GLY A 102 -3.03 -9.13 22.13
CA GLY A 102 -1.80 -9.08 21.33
C GLY A 102 -2.02 -9.53 19.87
N ARG A 103 -3.26 -9.82 19.48
CA ARG A 103 -3.61 -10.17 18.10
C ARG A 103 -3.91 -8.94 17.29
N ILE A 104 -3.54 -8.99 16.02
CA ILE A 104 -3.91 -8.01 15.01
C ILE A 104 -4.60 -8.73 13.85
N ILE A 105 -5.47 -8.02 13.15
CA ILE A 105 -6.10 -8.49 11.92
C ILE A 105 -5.60 -7.62 10.77
N LEU A 106 -5.11 -8.28 9.73
CA LEU A 106 -4.74 -7.66 8.46
C LEU A 106 -5.80 -8.02 7.40
N VAL A 107 -6.05 -7.10 6.48
CA VAL A 107 -6.73 -7.37 5.21
C VAL A 107 -5.67 -7.39 4.12
N ARG A 108 -5.75 -8.38 3.23
CA ARG A 108 -4.86 -8.54 2.08
C ARG A 108 -5.68 -8.67 0.82
N ASN A 109 -5.30 -7.93 -0.22
CA ASN A 109 -5.87 -7.99 -1.55
C ASN A 109 -5.36 -9.19 -2.35
N HIS A 110 -6.15 -9.55 -3.36
CA HIS A 110 -5.81 -10.50 -4.41
C HIS A 110 -6.15 -9.89 -5.76
N GLU A 111 -5.15 -9.58 -6.56
CA GLU A 111 -5.29 -8.87 -7.84
C GLU A 111 -5.78 -9.76 -8.99
N GLY A 112 -6.61 -10.74 -8.68
CA GLY A 112 -7.19 -11.64 -9.69
C GLY A 112 -8.02 -10.91 -10.73
N GLY A 113 -7.70 -11.14 -12.00
CA GLY A 113 -8.40 -10.54 -13.14
C GLY A 113 -9.74 -11.22 -13.45
N GLY A 114 -10.23 -11.02 -14.68
CA GLY A 114 -11.47 -11.65 -15.15
C GLY A 114 -11.46 -13.17 -15.02
N GLY A 115 -12.59 -13.77 -14.69
CA GLY A 115 -12.72 -15.22 -14.47
C GLY A 115 -13.83 -15.59 -13.50
N THR A 116 -13.66 -16.70 -12.81
CA THR A 116 -14.61 -17.17 -11.80
C THR A 116 -14.13 -16.73 -10.42
N PRO A 117 -15.01 -16.21 -9.54
CA PRO A 117 -14.65 -15.90 -8.17
C PRO A 117 -14.02 -17.11 -7.46
N TYR A 118 -12.99 -16.88 -6.68
CA TYR A 118 -12.36 -17.92 -5.86
C TYR A 118 -13.32 -18.47 -4.78
N LEU A 119 -14.35 -17.70 -4.44
CA LEU A 119 -15.46 -18.09 -3.57
C LEU A 119 -16.76 -17.47 -4.07
N ASN A 120 -17.80 -18.27 -4.22
CA ASN A 120 -19.14 -17.80 -4.54
C ASN A 120 -20.04 -17.88 -3.30
N LYS A 121 -20.07 -16.80 -2.52
CA LYS A 121 -20.89 -16.64 -1.33
C LYS A 121 -21.57 -15.27 -1.36
N PRO A 122 -22.89 -15.19 -1.59
CA PRO A 122 -23.60 -13.93 -1.88
C PRO A 122 -23.37 -12.81 -0.86
N SER A 123 -23.01 -13.13 0.39
CA SER A 123 -22.75 -12.13 1.43
C SER A 123 -21.42 -11.39 1.29
N ILE A 124 -20.51 -11.86 0.42
CA ILE A 124 -19.18 -11.30 0.20
C ILE A 124 -18.75 -11.34 -1.28
N THR A 125 -19.59 -11.87 -2.18
CA THR A 125 -19.27 -11.95 -3.61
C THR A 125 -19.97 -10.84 -4.38
N TYR A 126 -19.19 -9.98 -5.04
CA TYR A 126 -19.71 -8.86 -5.82
C TYR A 126 -20.31 -9.36 -7.15
N ARG A 127 -19.49 -10.02 -7.98
CA ARG A 127 -19.91 -10.54 -9.31
C ARG A 127 -19.37 -11.94 -9.51
N ASN A 128 -19.83 -12.60 -10.60
CA ASN A 128 -19.44 -13.97 -10.95
C ASN A 128 -18.48 -14.05 -12.16
N ASP A 129 -17.88 -12.93 -12.55
CA ASP A 129 -17.07 -12.80 -13.77
C ASP A 129 -15.65 -12.30 -13.49
N ALA A 130 -15.22 -12.26 -12.21
CA ALA A 130 -13.88 -11.86 -11.82
C ALA A 130 -13.34 -12.69 -10.64
N ALA A 131 -12.02 -12.84 -10.58
CA ALA A 131 -11.33 -13.72 -9.64
C ALA A 131 -10.64 -12.98 -8.47
N GLY A 132 -10.72 -11.65 -8.44
CA GLY A 132 -10.16 -10.82 -7.38
C GLY A 132 -10.96 -10.86 -6.09
N GLY A 133 -10.43 -10.20 -5.08
CA GLY A 133 -11.05 -10.10 -3.77
C GLY A 133 -10.07 -9.82 -2.65
N THR A 134 -10.49 -10.14 -1.41
CA THR A 134 -9.65 -9.98 -0.22
C THR A 134 -9.72 -11.18 0.70
N THR A 135 -8.64 -11.38 1.48
CA THR A 135 -8.60 -12.30 2.62
C THR A 135 -8.14 -11.54 3.87
N ASN A 136 -8.63 -11.96 5.04
CA ASN A 136 -8.13 -11.46 6.30
C ASN A 136 -7.19 -12.46 6.96
N LEU A 137 -6.21 -11.95 7.73
CA LEU A 137 -5.20 -12.76 8.41
C LEU A 137 -5.08 -12.31 9.87
N ILE A 138 -4.87 -13.27 10.79
CA ILE A 138 -4.55 -12.98 12.19
C ILE A 138 -3.07 -13.24 12.44
N PHE A 139 -2.39 -12.24 13.00
CA PHE A 139 -1.04 -12.37 13.50
C PHE A 139 -0.99 -12.05 15.00
N ASN A 140 -0.26 -12.84 15.77
CA ASN A 140 -0.09 -12.67 17.20
C ASN A 140 1.26 -11.98 17.49
N LEU A 141 1.21 -10.72 17.89
CA LEU A 141 2.40 -9.91 18.20
C LEU A 141 3.23 -10.42 19.40
N ARG A 142 2.62 -11.23 20.30
CA ARG A 142 3.31 -11.76 21.48
C ARG A 142 4.12 -13.01 21.18
N THR A 143 3.57 -13.88 20.33
CA THR A 143 4.25 -15.13 19.94
C THR A 143 5.05 -14.96 18.65
N GLY A 144 4.74 -13.95 17.84
CA GLY A 144 5.29 -13.74 16.52
C GLY A 144 4.80 -14.78 15.51
N GLU A 145 3.54 -15.24 15.64
CA GLU A 145 3.01 -16.31 14.83
C GLU A 145 1.72 -15.92 14.11
N TRP A 146 1.56 -16.43 12.91
CA TRP A 146 0.31 -16.43 12.17
C TRP A 146 -0.64 -17.45 12.78
N GLU A 147 -1.92 -17.11 12.91
CA GLU A 147 -2.90 -18.00 13.55
C GLU A 147 -4.01 -18.45 12.59
N LYS A 148 -4.42 -17.58 11.66
CA LYS A 148 -5.62 -17.83 10.85
C LYS A 148 -5.68 -16.91 9.64
N ASP A 149 -6.28 -17.39 8.55
CA ASP A 149 -6.72 -16.61 7.40
C ASP A 149 -8.11 -17.08 6.93
N TRP A 150 -8.86 -16.21 6.26
CA TRP A 150 -10.18 -16.53 5.71
C TRP A 150 -10.61 -15.52 4.64
N SER A 151 -11.57 -15.94 3.81
CA SER A 151 -12.15 -15.13 2.73
C SER A 151 -13.02 -14.00 3.26
N THR A 152 -12.89 -12.80 2.70
CA THR A 152 -13.67 -11.62 3.14
C THR A 152 -14.39 -10.88 2.02
N LEU A 153 -13.87 -10.86 0.79
CA LEU A 153 -14.52 -10.32 -0.40
C LEU A 153 -14.09 -11.15 -1.60
N ALA A 154 -14.99 -11.38 -2.56
CA ALA A 154 -14.72 -12.14 -3.78
C ALA A 154 -15.49 -11.56 -4.97
N GLY A 155 -15.08 -11.92 -6.20
CA GLY A 155 -15.77 -11.51 -7.42
C GLY A 155 -15.57 -10.04 -7.78
N THR A 156 -14.58 -9.40 -7.23
CA THR A 156 -14.02 -8.13 -7.67
C THR A 156 -12.90 -8.38 -8.68
N ASN A 157 -12.47 -7.35 -9.41
CA ASN A 157 -11.55 -7.49 -10.53
C ASN A 157 -10.29 -6.66 -10.29
N ARG A 158 -9.12 -7.34 -10.20
CA ARG A 158 -7.82 -6.69 -10.01
C ARG A 158 -7.80 -5.78 -8.77
N ASN A 159 -7.99 -6.38 -7.58
CA ASN A 159 -7.80 -5.66 -6.33
C ASN A 159 -6.29 -5.49 -6.07
N CYS A 160 -5.72 -4.39 -6.59
CA CYS A 160 -4.30 -4.09 -6.45
C CYS A 160 -4.00 -3.59 -5.04
N ALA A 161 -4.09 -2.30 -4.79
CA ALA A 161 -3.86 -1.77 -3.45
C ALA A 161 -5.14 -1.20 -2.81
N GLY A 162 -4.99 -0.25 -1.90
CA GLY A 162 -6.10 0.34 -1.16
C GLY A 162 -5.64 1.20 0.00
N GLY A 163 -6.48 1.38 1.03
CA GLY A 163 -6.15 2.24 2.16
C GLY A 163 -6.81 1.86 3.48
N VAL A 164 -6.02 1.91 4.55
CA VAL A 164 -6.55 1.70 5.90
C VAL A 164 -7.27 2.96 6.39
N THR A 165 -8.42 2.76 7.00
CA THR A 165 -9.22 3.85 7.55
C THR A 165 -8.99 4.05 9.05
N PRO A 166 -9.18 5.26 9.58
CA PRO A 166 -9.06 5.50 11.01
C PRO A 166 -10.22 4.90 11.83
N TRP A 167 -11.23 4.33 11.19
CA TRP A 167 -12.33 3.62 11.86
C TRP A 167 -12.20 2.10 11.80
N GLY A 168 -11.04 1.59 11.31
CA GLY A 168 -10.69 0.16 11.40
C GLY A 168 -11.22 -0.69 10.26
N THR A 169 -11.28 -0.14 9.05
CA THR A 169 -11.58 -0.87 7.83
C THR A 169 -10.48 -0.66 6.78
N TRP A 170 -10.51 -1.46 5.73
CA TRP A 170 -9.70 -1.35 4.53
C TRP A 170 -10.60 -0.97 3.37
N ILE A 171 -10.20 0.05 2.59
CA ILE A 171 -10.82 0.35 1.30
C ILE A 171 -9.96 -0.34 0.24
N THR A 172 -10.52 -1.30 -0.48
CA THR A 172 -9.84 -1.97 -1.60
C THR A 172 -10.35 -1.41 -2.91
N GLY A 173 -9.45 -1.16 -3.87
CA GLY A 173 -9.75 -0.65 -5.20
C GLY A 173 -9.64 -1.72 -6.28
N GLU A 174 -10.51 -1.66 -7.29
CA GLU A 174 -10.36 -2.41 -8.53
C GLU A 174 -9.50 -1.61 -9.51
N GLU A 175 -8.33 -2.12 -9.87
CA GLU A 175 -7.41 -1.50 -10.82
C GLU A 175 -7.80 -1.84 -12.27
N THR A 176 -9.01 -1.44 -12.66
CA THR A 176 -9.54 -1.68 -13.99
C THR A 176 -10.71 -0.75 -14.31
N THR A 177 -11.05 -0.63 -15.58
CA THR A 177 -12.27 0.01 -16.05
C THR A 177 -13.15 -0.94 -16.88
N ASP A 178 -12.99 -2.24 -16.68
CA ASP A 178 -13.81 -3.26 -17.34
C ASP A 178 -15.30 -3.07 -17.05
N ALA A 179 -16.16 -3.60 -17.93
CA ALA A 179 -17.59 -3.41 -17.79
C ALA A 179 -18.14 -3.97 -16.47
N GLY A 180 -18.70 -3.08 -15.65
CA GLY A 180 -19.26 -3.40 -14.33
C GLY A 180 -18.22 -3.43 -13.20
N HIS A 181 -16.99 -3.08 -13.46
CA HIS A 181 -15.87 -2.99 -12.53
C HIS A 181 -15.23 -1.59 -12.51
N GLY A 182 -14.15 -1.42 -11.75
CA GLY A 182 -13.45 -0.16 -11.55
C GLY A 182 -13.98 0.61 -10.34
N TRP A 183 -14.34 -0.12 -9.29
CA TRP A 183 -14.93 0.42 -8.05
C TRP A 183 -14.07 0.16 -6.83
N SER A 184 -14.37 0.88 -5.77
CA SER A 184 -13.82 0.62 -4.45
C SER A 184 -14.85 -0.08 -3.55
N PHE A 185 -14.35 -0.87 -2.60
CA PHE A 185 -15.16 -1.62 -1.62
C PHE A 185 -14.57 -1.48 -0.22
N GLU A 186 -15.41 -1.63 0.80
CA GLU A 186 -14.98 -1.55 2.19
C GLU A 186 -14.98 -2.94 2.86
N VAL A 187 -13.86 -3.26 3.53
CA VAL A 187 -13.64 -4.55 4.21
C VAL A 187 -13.30 -4.28 5.67
N ASP A 188 -14.03 -4.89 6.59
CA ASP A 188 -13.76 -4.81 8.03
C ASP A 188 -12.95 -6.03 8.53
N ALA A 189 -12.70 -6.08 9.84
CA ALA A 189 -11.98 -7.17 10.48
C ALA A 189 -12.67 -8.55 10.39
N GLN A 190 -13.88 -8.65 9.83
CA GLN A 190 -14.64 -9.88 9.73
C GLN A 190 -14.98 -10.26 8.29
N LYS A 191 -15.39 -9.28 7.49
CA LYS A 191 -15.82 -9.47 6.10
C LYS A 191 -15.80 -8.16 5.30
N GLY A 192 -15.83 -8.28 3.98
CA GLY A 192 -16.11 -7.18 3.05
C GLY A 192 -17.61 -6.99 2.82
N ASP A 193 -17.97 -5.80 2.38
CA ASP A 193 -19.26 -5.50 1.81
C ASP A 193 -19.15 -5.51 0.28
N PRO A 194 -19.88 -6.39 -0.43
CA PRO A 194 -19.83 -6.46 -1.88
C PRO A 194 -20.60 -5.31 -2.59
N THR A 195 -20.95 -4.26 -1.86
CA THR A 195 -21.59 -3.06 -2.42
C THR A 195 -20.53 -2.05 -2.82
N PRO A 196 -20.45 -1.65 -4.12
CA PRO A 196 -19.50 -0.66 -4.57
C PRO A 196 -19.67 0.71 -3.90
N LEU A 197 -18.59 1.37 -3.58
CA LEU A 197 -18.54 2.76 -3.13
C LEU A 197 -18.49 3.70 -4.36
N ALA A 198 -19.51 3.68 -5.19
CA ALA A 198 -19.52 4.31 -6.51
C ALA A 198 -19.22 5.82 -6.50
N ALA A 199 -19.46 6.51 -5.39
CA ALA A 199 -19.17 7.94 -5.26
C ALA A 199 -17.67 8.26 -5.17
N LEU A 200 -16.81 7.27 -4.86
CA LEU A 200 -15.35 7.39 -4.90
C LEU A 200 -14.81 7.48 -6.32
N GLY A 201 -15.58 7.15 -7.30
CA GLY A 201 -15.22 7.22 -8.71
C GLY A 201 -15.15 5.85 -9.37
N ARG A 202 -15.05 5.88 -10.71
CA ARG A 202 -14.82 4.71 -11.55
C ARG A 202 -13.60 4.96 -12.42
N PHE A 203 -12.48 4.37 -12.04
CA PHE A 203 -11.19 4.44 -12.75
C PHE A 203 -10.31 3.24 -12.33
N SER A 204 -9.10 3.12 -12.86
CA SER A 204 -8.12 2.12 -12.42
C SER A 204 -7.62 2.51 -11.03
N HIS A 205 -8.33 2.06 -9.98
CA HIS A 205 -7.99 2.38 -8.60
C HIS A 205 -6.73 1.64 -8.18
N GLU A 206 -5.74 2.41 -7.73
CA GLU A 206 -4.54 1.84 -7.18
C GLU A 206 -4.60 1.86 -5.64
N ALA A 207 -4.20 2.94 -5.00
CA ALA A 207 -4.17 3.04 -3.55
C ALA A 207 -5.06 4.17 -3.01
N MET A 208 -5.35 4.08 -1.70
CA MET A 208 -6.09 5.10 -0.97
C MET A 208 -5.37 5.45 0.34
N MET A 209 -5.50 6.69 0.76
CA MET A 209 -5.11 7.12 2.09
C MET A 209 -6.20 8.00 2.71
N VAL A 210 -6.42 7.85 4.00
CA VAL A 210 -7.52 8.57 4.70
C VAL A 210 -6.94 9.54 5.71
N ASP A 211 -7.30 10.80 5.60
CA ASP A 211 -6.99 11.81 6.62
C ASP A 211 -7.74 11.50 7.91
N HIS A 212 -7.03 11.20 8.96
CA HIS A 212 -7.58 10.84 10.25
C HIS A 212 -8.42 11.97 10.92
N ASN A 213 -8.15 13.22 10.55
CA ASN A 213 -8.85 14.38 11.13
C ASN A 213 -10.17 14.66 10.42
N THR A 214 -10.16 14.64 9.08
CA THR A 214 -11.33 15.00 8.27
C THR A 214 -12.15 13.79 7.86
N GLY A 215 -11.51 12.63 7.70
CA GLY A 215 -12.09 11.45 7.08
C GLY A 215 -12.15 11.54 5.56
N TYR A 216 -11.47 12.51 4.95
CA TYR A 216 -11.34 12.60 3.50
C TYR A 216 -10.49 11.45 2.99
N VAL A 217 -10.91 10.87 1.87
CA VAL A 217 -10.15 9.82 1.18
C VAL A 217 -9.40 10.46 0.02
N TYR A 218 -8.10 10.16 -0.09
CA TYR A 218 -7.29 10.52 -1.24
C TYR A 218 -6.97 9.26 -2.01
N GLU A 219 -7.01 9.34 -3.34
CA GLU A 219 -6.95 8.17 -4.23
C GLU A 219 -5.96 8.39 -5.36
N THR A 220 -5.26 7.35 -5.74
CA THR A 220 -4.37 7.28 -6.89
C THR A 220 -5.01 6.46 -8.02
N GLU A 221 -4.65 6.80 -9.26
CA GLU A 221 -5.13 6.15 -10.48
C GLU A 221 -3.94 5.64 -11.29
N ASP A 222 -3.84 4.32 -11.53
CA ASP A 222 -2.85 3.80 -12.47
C ASP A 222 -3.31 4.02 -13.92
N ALA A 223 -2.84 5.12 -14.48
CA ALA A 223 -3.09 5.51 -15.86
C ALA A 223 -2.03 6.51 -16.35
N THR A 224 -2.02 6.77 -17.66
CA THR A 224 -1.26 7.88 -18.25
C THR A 224 -2.14 8.60 -19.28
N PRO A 225 -2.56 9.85 -19.04
CA PRO A 225 -2.38 10.65 -17.83
C PRO A 225 -3.16 10.08 -16.64
N SER A 226 -2.68 10.33 -15.44
CA SER A 226 -3.23 9.89 -14.17
C SER A 226 -3.67 11.08 -13.33
N GLY A 227 -4.70 10.90 -12.50
CA GLY A 227 -5.24 11.87 -11.55
C GLY A 227 -4.92 11.52 -10.10
N PHE A 228 -4.69 12.54 -9.26
CA PHE A 228 -4.71 12.40 -7.82
C PHE A 228 -6.02 12.99 -7.31
N TYR A 229 -6.83 12.19 -6.60
CA TYR A 229 -8.19 12.54 -6.24
C TYR A 229 -8.37 12.77 -4.74
N ARG A 230 -9.42 13.52 -4.39
CA ARG A 230 -9.92 13.71 -3.02
C ARG A 230 -11.42 13.48 -2.99
N PHE A 231 -11.84 12.48 -2.22
CA PHE A 231 -13.24 12.27 -1.91
C PHE A 231 -13.60 12.87 -0.56
N ILE A 232 -14.64 13.69 -0.53
CA ILE A 232 -15.21 14.30 0.68
C ILE A 232 -16.50 13.57 1.01
N PRO A 233 -16.53 12.70 2.03
CA PRO A 233 -17.73 11.96 2.38
C PRO A 233 -18.81 12.87 2.98
N ASN A 234 -20.07 12.56 2.68
CA ASN A 234 -21.23 13.25 3.29
C ASN A 234 -21.30 13.01 4.80
N VAL A 235 -20.84 11.84 5.24
CA VAL A 235 -20.77 11.45 6.66
C VAL A 235 -19.38 10.89 6.95
N LYS A 236 -18.64 11.55 7.83
CA LYS A 236 -17.31 11.09 8.24
C LYS A 236 -17.38 9.69 8.84
N GLY A 237 -16.57 8.77 8.30
CA GLY A 237 -16.52 7.37 8.75
C GLY A 237 -17.63 6.48 8.20
N ASP A 238 -18.42 6.99 7.25
CA ASP A 238 -19.46 6.23 6.55
C ASP A 238 -19.46 6.58 5.06
N LEU A 239 -18.67 5.85 4.30
CA LEU A 239 -18.48 6.10 2.86
C LEU A 239 -19.70 5.71 2.02
N LYS A 240 -20.56 4.83 2.52
CA LYS A 240 -21.78 4.36 1.83
C LYS A 240 -22.81 5.46 1.66
N HIS A 241 -22.77 6.49 2.50
CA HIS A 241 -23.63 7.67 2.34
C HIS A 241 -23.18 8.61 1.21
N GLY A 242 -22.19 8.18 0.40
CA GLY A 242 -21.68 8.94 -0.73
C GLY A 242 -20.91 10.18 -0.31
N GLY A 243 -20.63 11.04 -1.29
CA GLY A 243 -19.81 12.24 -1.09
C GLY A 243 -19.56 12.94 -2.41
N ARG A 244 -18.48 13.70 -2.48
CA ARG A 244 -18.06 14.43 -3.68
C ARG A 244 -16.60 14.13 -4.00
N LEU A 245 -16.34 13.81 -5.24
CA LEU A 245 -15.01 13.54 -5.78
C LEU A 245 -14.44 14.77 -6.46
N TYR A 246 -13.16 15.00 -6.26
CA TYR A 246 -12.38 16.10 -6.82
C TYR A 246 -11.03 15.59 -7.32
N MET A 247 -10.43 16.29 -8.29
CA MET A 247 -9.06 16.05 -8.77
C MET A 247 -8.17 17.23 -8.36
N LEU A 248 -6.91 16.96 -8.02
CA LEU A 248 -5.91 17.94 -7.67
C LEU A 248 -5.64 18.88 -8.86
N LYS A 249 -5.49 20.18 -8.57
CA LYS A 249 -5.02 21.21 -9.49
C LYS A 249 -3.92 22.02 -8.83
N ALA A 250 -2.76 22.14 -9.48
CA ALA A 250 -1.70 23.02 -9.02
C ALA A 250 -1.92 24.46 -9.52
N LEU A 251 -1.62 25.45 -8.69
CA LEU A 251 -1.89 26.87 -8.98
C LEU A 251 -0.72 27.64 -9.55
N GLN A 252 0.51 27.21 -9.26
CA GLN A 252 1.73 27.96 -9.57
C GLN A 252 2.89 27.01 -9.84
N GLY A 253 3.86 27.45 -10.66
CA GLY A 253 5.11 26.75 -10.93
C GLY A 253 5.22 26.27 -12.39
N PRO A 254 6.41 25.85 -12.81
CA PRO A 254 6.61 25.23 -14.11
C PRO A 254 5.86 23.90 -14.17
N ALA A 255 5.32 23.59 -15.33
CA ALA A 255 4.57 22.35 -15.57
C ALA A 255 3.43 22.10 -14.56
N GLN A 256 2.71 23.14 -14.17
CA GLN A 256 1.60 23.07 -13.21
C GLN A 256 0.45 22.16 -13.66
N ASP A 257 0.46 21.68 -14.89
CA ASP A 257 -0.51 20.76 -15.48
C ASP A 257 0.09 19.39 -15.83
N ASP A 258 1.42 19.22 -15.85
CA ASP A 258 2.10 17.94 -16.13
C ASP A 258 3.27 17.71 -15.16
N PHE A 259 3.07 16.82 -14.22
CA PHE A 259 4.04 16.44 -13.19
C PHE A 259 4.93 15.27 -13.62
N GLY A 260 4.58 14.58 -14.71
CA GLY A 260 5.30 13.40 -15.16
C GLY A 260 6.81 13.61 -15.33
N PRO A 261 7.31 14.65 -16.02
CA PRO A 261 8.74 14.82 -16.28
C PRO A 261 9.52 15.53 -15.16
N LEU A 262 8.87 15.92 -14.04
CA LEU A 262 9.51 16.76 -13.02
C LEU A 262 10.57 16.00 -12.22
N GLY A 263 11.72 16.67 -11.95
CA GLY A 263 12.82 16.09 -11.17
C GLY A 263 13.40 17.01 -10.11
N THR A 264 12.91 18.25 -9.98
CA THR A 264 13.45 19.21 -9.02
C THR A 264 12.93 18.91 -7.61
N ILE A 265 13.71 18.15 -6.85
CA ILE A 265 13.41 17.77 -5.46
C ILE A 265 13.28 19.04 -4.60
N GLY A 266 12.27 19.05 -3.72
CA GLY A 266 11.93 20.17 -2.85
C GLY A 266 11.01 21.22 -3.47
N GLN A 267 10.73 21.14 -4.77
CA GLN A 267 9.75 22.01 -5.43
C GLN A 267 8.36 21.80 -4.81
N THR A 268 7.67 22.91 -4.56
CA THR A 268 6.36 22.92 -3.89
C THR A 268 5.36 23.75 -4.69
N TRP A 269 4.13 23.28 -4.78
CA TRP A 269 3.01 23.95 -5.45
C TRP A 269 1.86 24.15 -4.47
N ASN A 270 1.22 25.32 -4.52
CA ASN A 270 -0.08 25.52 -3.92
C ASN A 270 -1.13 24.79 -4.76
N CYS A 271 -2.10 24.17 -4.09
CA CYS A 271 -3.10 23.33 -4.74
C CYS A 271 -4.52 23.83 -4.53
N GLN A 272 -5.37 23.45 -5.45
CA GLN A 272 -6.83 23.50 -5.37
C GLN A 272 -7.40 22.17 -5.86
N TRP A 273 -8.72 22.04 -5.77
CA TRP A 273 -9.43 20.85 -6.16
C TRP A 273 -10.54 21.20 -7.12
N VAL A 274 -10.57 20.51 -8.28
CA VAL A 274 -11.62 20.67 -9.29
C VAL A 274 -12.62 19.52 -9.21
N PRO A 275 -13.95 19.78 -9.28
CA PRO A 275 -14.94 18.74 -9.08
C PRO A 275 -14.98 17.73 -10.23
N ILE A 276 -15.21 16.47 -9.89
CA ILE A 276 -15.58 15.41 -10.83
C ILE A 276 -17.10 15.27 -10.79
N ASN A 277 -17.78 15.75 -11.83
CA ASN A 277 -19.24 15.85 -11.83
C ASN A 277 -19.95 14.52 -12.15
N ASP A 278 -19.26 13.61 -12.86
CA ASP A 278 -19.72 12.25 -13.13
C ASP A 278 -18.65 11.25 -12.61
N PRO A 279 -18.65 10.94 -11.30
CA PRO A 279 -17.68 10.02 -10.74
C PRO A 279 -17.82 8.59 -11.28
N GLU A 280 -19.00 8.18 -11.73
CA GLU A 280 -19.21 6.88 -12.38
C GLU A 280 -18.62 6.80 -13.80
N ALA A 281 -18.07 7.91 -14.32
CA ALA A 281 -17.42 7.99 -15.63
C ALA A 281 -18.27 7.42 -16.79
N LYS A 282 -19.56 7.72 -16.80
CA LYS A 282 -20.52 7.16 -17.78
C LYS A 282 -20.21 7.54 -19.23
N THR A 283 -19.61 8.70 -19.43
CA THR A 283 -19.26 9.21 -20.76
C THR A 283 -17.82 9.69 -20.89
N THR A 284 -17.26 10.21 -19.81
CA THR A 284 -15.92 10.80 -19.79
C THR A 284 -15.22 10.33 -18.52
N SER A 285 -14.00 9.81 -18.65
CA SER A 285 -13.21 9.34 -17.50
C SER A 285 -13.00 10.43 -16.47
N CYS A 286 -12.83 10.05 -15.19
CA CYS A 286 -12.60 10.99 -14.10
C CYS A 286 -11.39 11.91 -14.39
N VAL A 287 -10.28 11.35 -14.86
CA VAL A 287 -9.08 12.13 -15.20
C VAL A 287 -9.35 13.15 -16.31
N GLN A 288 -10.10 12.81 -17.35
CA GLN A 288 -10.43 13.75 -18.44
C GLN A 288 -11.36 14.88 -17.96
N GLN A 289 -12.30 14.59 -17.06
CA GLN A 289 -13.15 15.62 -16.46
C GLN A 289 -12.32 16.61 -15.64
N GLY A 290 -11.32 16.13 -14.88
CA GLY A 290 -10.42 16.98 -14.10
C GLY A 290 -9.47 17.79 -14.98
N ILE A 291 -8.84 17.19 -15.99
CA ILE A 291 -7.95 17.86 -16.94
C ILE A 291 -8.68 19.01 -17.68
N ALA A 292 -9.92 18.81 -18.07
CA ALA A 292 -10.73 19.84 -18.71
C ALA A 292 -10.93 21.11 -17.83
N GLN A 293 -10.70 20.99 -16.52
CA GLN A 293 -10.78 22.08 -15.54
C GLN A 293 -9.38 22.55 -15.06
N GLY A 294 -8.30 22.05 -15.68
CA GLY A 294 -6.93 22.36 -15.36
C GLY A 294 -6.37 21.51 -14.21
N GLY A 295 -6.90 20.31 -14.02
CA GLY A 295 -6.36 19.30 -13.09
C GLY A 295 -4.95 18.87 -13.46
N ALA A 296 -4.14 18.55 -12.46
CA ALA A 296 -2.76 18.13 -12.61
C ALA A 296 -2.67 16.70 -13.18
N LYS A 297 -1.79 16.50 -14.15
CA LYS A 297 -1.53 15.20 -14.77
C LYS A 297 -0.28 14.58 -14.18
N PHE A 298 -0.38 13.32 -13.83
CA PHE A 298 0.75 12.49 -13.42
C PHE A 298 0.92 11.31 -14.39
N ARG A 299 1.85 10.41 -14.08
CA ARG A 299 2.09 9.18 -14.83
C ARG A 299 2.04 8.00 -13.88
N ARG A 300 1.10 7.09 -14.11
CA ARG A 300 0.94 5.90 -13.31
C ARG A 300 1.09 6.21 -11.81
N LEU A 301 0.06 6.81 -11.20
CA LEU A 301 0.05 6.99 -9.75
C LEU A 301 -0.33 5.67 -9.10
N GLU A 302 0.56 5.21 -8.25
CA GLU A 302 0.50 3.92 -7.58
C GLU A 302 0.29 4.09 -6.07
N GLY A 303 1.05 3.40 -5.26
CA GLY A 303 0.90 3.38 -3.82
C GLY A 303 0.78 4.75 -3.18
N CYS A 304 -0.07 4.86 -2.17
CA CYS A 304 -0.13 6.03 -1.31
C CYS A 304 -0.34 5.63 0.16
N TRP A 305 0.12 6.48 1.08
CA TRP A 305 0.00 6.20 2.50
C TRP A 305 -0.18 7.47 3.31
N TRP A 306 -1.05 7.41 4.33
CA TRP A 306 -1.23 8.50 5.27
C TRP A 306 -0.16 8.43 6.38
N GLY A 307 0.59 9.51 6.53
CA GLY A 307 1.48 9.70 7.68
C GLY A 307 0.70 10.23 8.90
N THR A 308 1.32 11.06 9.72
CA THR A 308 0.64 11.63 10.90
C THR A 308 -0.29 12.78 10.53
N THR A 309 0.15 13.66 9.63
CA THR A 309 -0.56 14.90 9.23
C THR A 309 -0.53 15.15 7.73
N LYS A 310 0.17 14.34 6.97
CA LYS A 310 0.39 14.46 5.54
C LYS A 310 0.22 13.14 4.85
N GLY A 311 -0.11 13.18 3.58
CA GLY A 311 -0.15 12.03 2.71
C GLY A 311 1.07 11.94 1.81
N TYR A 312 1.45 10.74 1.40
CA TYR A 312 2.52 10.45 0.45
C TYR A 312 1.98 9.57 -0.66
N PHE A 313 2.45 9.79 -1.88
CA PHE A 313 2.06 8.95 -3.02
C PHE A 313 3.18 8.86 -4.05
N LEU A 314 3.11 7.81 -4.85
CA LEU A 314 4.10 7.45 -5.88
C LEU A 314 3.58 7.77 -7.27
N SER A 315 4.51 8.08 -8.18
CA SER A 315 4.31 8.04 -9.63
C SER A 315 5.40 7.11 -10.17
N THR A 316 5.03 5.87 -10.51
CA THR A 316 5.98 4.79 -10.72
C THR A 316 6.91 5.02 -11.91
N ASN A 317 6.42 5.58 -12.99
CA ASN A 317 7.24 5.92 -14.17
C ASN A 317 7.33 7.42 -14.42
N GLY A 318 7.18 8.24 -13.38
CA GLY A 318 7.47 9.66 -13.40
C GLY A 318 8.95 9.95 -13.19
N GLY A 319 9.30 11.24 -13.28
CA GLY A 319 10.68 11.71 -13.17
C GLY A 319 11.43 11.84 -14.51
N PRO A 320 12.61 12.46 -14.47
CA PRO A 320 13.41 12.73 -15.68
C PRO A 320 13.86 11.48 -16.43
N VAL A 321 14.02 10.37 -15.71
CA VAL A 321 14.49 9.08 -16.26
C VAL A 321 13.42 8.00 -16.25
N SER A 322 12.19 8.35 -15.79
CA SER A 322 11.03 7.45 -15.72
C SER A 322 11.19 6.27 -14.77
N GLU A 323 11.95 6.45 -13.68
CA GLU A 323 12.23 5.43 -12.66
C GLU A 323 11.51 5.72 -11.33
N GLY A 324 10.62 6.71 -11.30
CA GLY A 324 9.74 6.98 -10.18
C GLY A 324 9.92 8.33 -9.49
N GLN A 325 8.81 8.79 -8.92
CA GLN A 325 8.72 10.01 -8.10
C GLN A 325 7.96 9.71 -6.81
N VAL A 326 8.29 10.46 -5.75
CA VAL A 326 7.56 10.45 -4.49
C VAL A 326 7.09 11.86 -4.16
N PHE A 327 5.81 12.01 -3.91
CA PHE A 327 5.18 13.27 -3.56
C PHE A 327 4.69 13.27 -2.10
N GLU A 328 4.77 14.44 -1.45
CA GLU A 328 4.17 14.75 -0.18
C GLU A 328 3.01 15.73 -0.39
N TYR A 329 1.81 15.41 0.09
CA TYR A 329 0.67 16.32 0.10
C TYR A 329 0.36 16.76 1.54
N ASP A 330 0.29 18.07 1.75
CA ASP A 330 -0.06 18.70 3.03
C ASP A 330 -1.48 19.30 2.94
N PRO A 331 -2.49 18.66 3.52
CA PRO A 331 -3.88 19.13 3.42
C PRO A 331 -4.17 20.38 4.26
N PHE A 332 -3.35 20.67 5.26
CA PHE A 332 -3.52 21.87 6.07
C PHE A 332 -3.12 23.14 5.30
N ASN A 333 -2.03 23.04 4.56
CA ASN A 333 -1.51 24.15 3.76
C ASN A 333 -2.00 24.09 2.30
N GLU A 334 -2.71 23.06 1.90
CA GLU A 334 -3.09 22.74 0.50
C GLU A 334 -1.88 22.86 -0.43
N THR A 335 -0.81 22.10 -0.12
CA THR A 335 0.42 22.10 -0.90
C THR A 335 0.85 20.71 -1.29
N LEU A 336 1.38 20.59 -2.52
CA LEU A 336 2.04 19.41 -3.05
C LEU A 336 3.54 19.68 -3.14
N LYS A 337 4.37 18.71 -2.76
CA LYS A 337 5.82 18.79 -2.82
C LYS A 337 6.41 17.54 -3.45
N LEU A 338 7.33 17.69 -4.41
CA LEU A 338 8.16 16.60 -4.90
C LEU A 338 9.29 16.36 -3.90
N ILE A 339 9.28 15.22 -3.21
CA ILE A 339 10.27 14.91 -2.17
C ILE A 339 11.38 13.99 -2.67
N TYR A 340 11.12 13.21 -3.73
CA TYR A 340 12.10 12.36 -4.37
C TYR A 340 11.77 12.17 -5.86
N ALA A 341 12.79 12.07 -6.69
CA ALA A 341 12.71 11.62 -8.08
C ALA A 341 13.94 10.75 -8.33
N SER A 342 13.73 9.53 -8.77
CA SER A 342 14.84 8.59 -8.95
C SER A 342 15.81 9.06 -10.03
N PRO A 343 17.11 9.12 -9.74
CA PRO A 343 18.10 9.45 -10.74
C PRO A 343 18.49 8.25 -11.62
N THR A 344 18.35 7.03 -11.11
CA THR A 344 18.63 5.77 -11.82
C THR A 344 17.82 4.60 -11.23
N ALA A 345 17.61 3.54 -12.01
CA ALA A 345 17.01 2.29 -11.53
C ALA A 345 17.79 1.65 -10.36
N ASN A 346 19.09 1.89 -10.23
CA ASN A 346 19.86 1.36 -9.09
C ASN A 346 19.49 2.03 -7.77
N ASP A 347 19.06 3.31 -7.81
CA ASP A 347 18.65 4.05 -6.62
C ASP A 347 17.22 3.69 -6.19
N LEU A 348 16.29 3.64 -7.15
CA LEU A 348 14.90 3.22 -7.01
C LEU A 348 14.34 2.91 -8.39
N ASP A 349 13.70 1.77 -8.56
CA ASP A 349 13.20 1.27 -9.83
C ASP A 349 11.70 1.06 -9.78
N ASN A 350 10.96 1.92 -10.47
CA ASN A 350 9.52 1.85 -10.61
C ASN A 350 8.79 1.48 -9.30
N PRO A 351 8.83 2.33 -8.26
CA PRO A 351 8.14 2.03 -7.00
C PRO A 351 6.64 1.98 -7.22
N ASP A 352 6.02 0.91 -6.77
CA ASP A 352 4.59 0.66 -6.88
C ASP A 352 3.88 0.84 -5.55
N ASN A 353 4.20 0.05 -4.55
CA ASN A 353 3.55 0.08 -3.26
C ASN A 353 4.42 0.77 -2.19
N MET A 354 3.83 1.31 -1.12
CA MET A 354 4.57 2.01 -0.09
C MET A 354 3.91 1.98 1.28
N THR A 355 4.72 2.24 2.32
CA THR A 355 4.22 2.55 3.66
C THR A 355 5.10 3.60 4.36
N VAL A 356 4.50 4.35 5.29
CA VAL A 356 5.24 5.22 6.21
C VAL A 356 5.79 4.39 7.35
N THR A 357 7.08 4.49 7.61
CA THR A 357 7.73 3.69 8.65
C THR A 357 7.46 4.24 10.06
N PRO A 358 7.55 3.43 11.12
CA PRO A 358 7.40 3.90 12.49
C PRO A 358 8.38 4.99 12.91
N ARG A 359 9.44 5.21 12.15
CA ARG A 359 10.48 6.24 12.40
C ARG A 359 10.41 7.42 11.44
N GLY A 360 9.36 7.48 10.62
CA GLY A 360 9.02 8.63 9.77
C GLY A 360 9.67 8.63 8.39
N GLY A 361 10.47 7.63 8.04
CA GLY A 361 10.88 7.38 6.66
C GLY A 361 9.76 6.73 5.85
N LEU A 362 10.06 6.38 4.61
CA LEU A 362 9.20 5.60 3.74
C LEU A 362 9.87 4.27 3.41
N LEU A 363 9.06 3.22 3.26
CA LEU A 363 9.48 1.96 2.68
C LEU A 363 8.70 1.78 1.37
N LEU A 364 9.42 1.60 0.29
CA LEU A 364 8.92 1.52 -1.09
C LEU A 364 9.10 0.10 -1.60
N CYS A 365 8.09 -0.46 -2.22
CA CYS A 365 8.15 -1.74 -2.91
C CYS A 365 8.34 -1.48 -4.40
N GLU A 366 9.30 -2.14 -5.03
CA GLU A 366 9.54 -2.03 -6.47
C GLU A 366 8.69 -3.02 -7.25
N ASP A 367 8.20 -2.59 -8.42
CA ASP A 367 7.63 -3.38 -9.49
C ASP A 367 8.24 -3.00 -10.83
N ALA A 368 9.46 -3.42 -11.03
CA ALA A 368 10.22 -3.14 -12.25
C ALA A 368 9.77 -3.97 -13.47
N ALA A 369 8.69 -4.71 -13.37
CA ALA A 369 7.95 -5.41 -14.43
C ALA A 369 8.81 -5.93 -15.60
N GLY A 370 9.93 -6.58 -15.31
CA GLY A 370 10.73 -7.29 -16.30
C GLY A 370 11.47 -6.43 -17.32
N GLY A 371 11.61 -5.13 -17.09
CA GLY A 371 12.24 -4.20 -18.02
C GLY A 371 13.61 -3.68 -17.62
N THR A 372 14.11 -4.01 -16.45
CA THR A 372 15.25 -3.32 -15.86
C THR A 372 16.50 -4.17 -15.69
N ASN A 373 17.59 -3.49 -15.31
CA ASN A 373 18.90 -4.09 -15.08
C ASN A 373 19.00 -4.78 -13.71
N ILE A 374 17.92 -4.83 -12.92
CA ILE A 374 17.90 -5.39 -11.58
C ILE A 374 17.45 -6.85 -11.64
N ALA A 375 18.27 -7.74 -11.06
CA ALA A 375 18.04 -9.18 -11.11
C ALA A 375 16.94 -9.67 -10.16
N ALA A 376 16.52 -8.85 -9.21
CA ALA A 376 15.52 -9.15 -8.19
C ALA A 376 14.86 -7.88 -7.67
N GLU A 377 13.54 -7.94 -7.42
CA GLU A 377 12.78 -6.84 -6.84
C GLU A 377 13.17 -6.55 -5.40
N ARG A 378 13.05 -5.28 -5.00
CA ARG A 378 13.52 -4.81 -3.69
C ARG A 378 12.43 -4.11 -2.88
N MET A 379 12.59 -4.14 -1.58
CA MET A 379 12.03 -3.10 -0.70
C MET A 379 13.13 -2.07 -0.40
N VAL A 380 12.88 -0.82 -0.76
CA VAL A 380 13.83 0.29 -0.68
C VAL A 380 13.38 1.27 0.41
N GLY A 381 14.26 1.53 1.38
CA GLY A 381 14.04 2.59 2.37
C GLY A 381 14.39 3.95 1.80
N LEU A 382 13.50 4.94 1.99
CA LEU A 382 13.75 6.36 1.71
C LEU A 382 13.88 7.11 3.06
N THR A 383 15.07 7.63 3.32
CA THR A 383 15.38 8.31 4.58
C THR A 383 14.79 9.71 4.64
N LEU A 384 14.73 10.29 5.84
CA LEU A 384 14.29 11.68 6.04
C LEU A 384 15.21 12.71 5.33
N ASP A 385 16.44 12.34 5.03
CA ASP A 385 17.41 13.16 4.28
C ASP A 385 17.31 12.96 2.76
N GLY A 386 16.36 12.12 2.28
CA GLY A 386 16.13 11.87 0.86
C GLY A 386 17.08 10.85 0.22
N ASN A 387 17.81 10.05 1.01
CA ASN A 387 18.65 8.98 0.49
C ASN A 387 17.88 7.66 0.45
N THR A 388 18.19 6.83 -0.53
CA THR A 388 17.63 5.49 -0.68
C THR A 388 18.63 4.42 -0.24
N PHE A 389 18.13 3.28 0.21
CA PHE A 389 18.94 2.09 0.50
C PHE A 389 18.10 0.82 0.38
N THR A 390 18.69 -0.25 -0.13
CA THR A 390 18.03 -1.55 -0.16
C THR A 390 17.90 -2.10 1.26
N PHE A 391 16.66 -2.43 1.64
CA PHE A 391 16.36 -3.09 2.91
C PHE A 391 16.17 -4.60 2.74
N CYS A 392 15.45 -5.01 1.71
CA CYS A 392 15.14 -6.41 1.43
C CYS A 392 15.19 -6.66 -0.06
N GLU A 393 15.53 -7.89 -0.46
CA GLU A 393 15.49 -8.34 -1.85
C GLU A 393 14.72 -9.65 -1.95
N ASN A 394 13.91 -9.79 -2.98
CA ASN A 394 13.20 -11.01 -3.31
C ASN A 394 14.19 -12.12 -3.73
N ASN A 395 14.24 -13.21 -2.97
CA ASN A 395 15.12 -14.35 -3.25
C ASN A 395 14.34 -15.63 -3.56
N VAL A 396 13.07 -15.50 -3.97
CA VAL A 396 12.19 -16.65 -4.24
C VAL A 396 12.58 -17.36 -5.52
N GLU A 397 13.24 -18.50 -5.37
CA GLU A 397 13.52 -19.46 -6.45
C GLU A 397 13.11 -20.85 -5.96
N LEU A 398 12.09 -21.42 -6.58
CA LEU A 398 11.42 -22.64 -6.13
C LEU A 398 11.58 -23.77 -7.14
N THR A 399 12.30 -24.81 -6.75
CA THR A 399 12.30 -26.09 -7.47
C THR A 399 11.16 -26.97 -6.96
N ALA A 400 10.74 -27.97 -7.75
CA ALA A 400 9.74 -28.94 -7.33
C ALA A 400 10.09 -29.63 -6.00
N ASN A 401 11.38 -29.86 -5.75
CA ASN A 401 11.85 -30.46 -4.50
C ASN A 401 11.69 -29.53 -3.30
N LEU A 402 12.03 -28.25 -3.45
CA LEU A 402 11.87 -27.24 -2.39
C LEU A 402 10.39 -27.04 -2.04
N ILE A 403 9.51 -27.00 -3.05
CA ILE A 403 8.05 -26.91 -2.87
C ILE A 403 7.52 -28.10 -2.08
N ALA A 404 7.96 -29.32 -2.45
CA ALA A 404 7.56 -30.53 -1.74
C ALA A 404 8.06 -30.56 -0.27
N ILE A 405 9.31 -30.11 -0.02
CA ILE A 405 9.87 -29.98 1.34
C ILE A 405 9.06 -28.99 2.17
N ALA A 406 8.67 -27.85 1.59
CA ALA A 406 7.86 -26.84 2.24
C ALA A 406 6.38 -27.24 2.40
N GLY A 407 5.94 -28.34 1.79
CA GLY A 407 4.54 -28.78 1.79
C GLY A 407 3.59 -27.81 1.08
N LYS A 408 4.09 -27.12 0.04
CA LYS A 408 3.33 -26.11 -0.72
C LYS A 408 2.86 -26.64 -2.08
N THR A 409 2.00 -25.86 -2.75
CA THR A 409 1.36 -26.28 -4.03
C THR A 409 1.60 -25.29 -5.17
N VAL A 410 2.41 -24.25 -4.96
CA VAL A 410 2.77 -23.28 -6.01
C VAL A 410 3.59 -23.95 -7.13
N ALA A 411 3.63 -23.35 -8.30
CA ALA A 411 4.43 -23.85 -9.41
C ALA A 411 5.94 -23.67 -9.16
N PRO A 412 6.81 -24.56 -9.67
CA PRO A 412 8.24 -24.29 -9.72
C PRO A 412 8.55 -23.10 -10.63
N GLY A 413 9.50 -22.25 -10.20
CA GLY A 413 9.91 -21.07 -10.98
C GLY A 413 10.95 -20.21 -10.26
N ASN A 414 11.53 -19.29 -11.02
CA ASN A 414 12.29 -18.17 -10.48
C ASN A 414 11.36 -16.96 -10.39
N TYR A 415 11.07 -16.52 -9.18
CA TYR A 415 10.13 -15.45 -8.87
C TYR A 415 10.83 -14.19 -8.36
N ARG A 416 12.14 -14.08 -8.49
CA ARG A 416 12.92 -12.93 -7.98
C ARG A 416 12.53 -11.60 -8.62
N SER A 417 12.06 -11.63 -9.87
CA SER A 417 11.55 -10.48 -10.60
C SER A 417 10.06 -10.23 -10.38
N GLN A 418 9.48 -10.82 -9.36
CA GLN A 418 8.09 -10.55 -8.98
C GLN A 418 8.08 -9.54 -7.83
N GLU A 419 7.16 -8.61 -7.91
CA GLU A 419 7.06 -7.46 -7.04
C GLU A 419 6.85 -7.79 -5.56
N PHE A 420 7.29 -6.87 -4.72
CA PHE A 420 6.80 -6.75 -3.35
C PHE A 420 5.55 -5.86 -3.32
N ALA A 421 4.53 -6.29 -2.59
CA ALA A 421 3.29 -5.53 -2.39
C ALA A 421 2.84 -5.54 -0.92
N GLY A 422 1.89 -4.66 -0.58
CA GLY A 422 1.20 -4.66 0.71
C GLY A 422 2.07 -4.42 1.93
N ALA A 423 3.18 -3.69 1.80
CA ALA A 423 4.04 -3.39 2.93
C ALA A 423 3.31 -2.55 3.99
N CYS A 424 3.27 -3.05 5.24
CA CYS A 424 2.69 -2.31 6.36
C CYS A 424 3.32 -2.74 7.70
N TYR A 425 3.29 -1.84 8.69
CA TYR A 425 3.84 -2.13 10.02
C TYR A 425 2.75 -2.51 11.02
N SER A 426 3.15 -3.36 11.99
CA SER A 426 2.35 -3.55 13.19
C SER A 426 2.20 -2.24 13.97
N PRO A 427 1.11 -2.05 14.76
CA PRO A 427 0.89 -0.83 15.54
C PRO A 427 2.00 -0.51 16.56
N ASP A 428 2.77 -1.52 16.99
CA ASP A 428 3.92 -1.33 17.89
C ASP A 428 5.25 -1.12 17.16
N GLY A 429 5.23 -1.12 15.83
CA GLY A 429 6.38 -0.88 14.96
C GLY A 429 7.47 -1.96 15.01
N LYS A 430 7.17 -3.16 15.52
CA LYS A 430 8.14 -4.25 15.65
C LYS A 430 8.10 -5.26 14.51
N TRP A 431 7.00 -5.33 13.80
CA TRP A 431 6.81 -6.23 12.67
C TRP A 431 6.50 -5.43 11.41
N LEU A 432 7.14 -5.79 10.34
CA LEU A 432 6.80 -5.41 8.97
C LEU A 432 6.11 -6.60 8.33
N PHE A 433 4.97 -6.38 7.70
CA PHE A 433 4.30 -7.34 6.85
C PHE A 433 4.47 -6.92 5.40
N ALA A 434 4.65 -7.88 4.50
CA ALA A 434 4.75 -7.66 3.07
C ALA A 434 4.34 -8.93 2.31
N ASN A 435 4.01 -8.77 1.04
CA ASN A 435 3.73 -9.87 0.12
C ASN A 435 4.77 -9.90 -0.98
N ILE A 436 4.99 -11.07 -1.57
CA ILE A 436 5.43 -11.23 -2.95
C ILE A 436 4.20 -11.65 -3.74
N GLN A 437 3.80 -10.84 -4.73
CA GLN A 437 2.53 -10.99 -5.45
C GLN A 437 2.45 -12.36 -6.14
N THR A 438 3.47 -12.72 -6.89
CA THR A 438 3.59 -14.04 -7.52
C THR A 438 4.85 -14.74 -6.98
N PRO A 439 4.76 -15.96 -6.46
CA PRO A 439 3.64 -16.92 -6.56
C PRO A 439 2.53 -16.74 -5.53
N GLY A 440 2.52 -15.68 -4.76
CA GLY A 440 1.58 -15.39 -3.67
C GLY A 440 2.08 -15.92 -2.33
N ILE A 441 2.88 -15.09 -1.61
CA ILE A 441 3.45 -15.43 -0.30
C ILE A 441 3.36 -14.19 0.59
N THR A 442 2.85 -14.35 1.81
CA THR A 442 2.84 -13.27 2.81
C THR A 442 3.93 -13.50 3.85
N PHE A 443 4.59 -12.44 4.27
CA PHE A 443 5.69 -12.45 5.23
C PHE A 443 5.41 -11.57 6.44
N ALA A 444 5.91 -11.99 7.60
CA ALA A 444 6.07 -11.17 8.79
C ALA A 444 7.57 -11.08 9.11
N ILE A 445 8.13 -9.87 9.08
CA ILE A 445 9.56 -9.59 9.22
C ILE A 445 9.79 -8.82 10.52
N THR A 446 10.79 -9.20 11.29
CA THR A 446 11.19 -8.49 12.52
C THR A 446 12.71 -8.52 12.70
N GLY A 447 13.23 -7.55 13.45
CA GLY A 447 14.67 -7.45 13.67
C GLY A 447 15.09 -6.21 14.45
N PRO A 448 16.35 -5.83 14.37
CA PRO A 448 16.93 -4.71 15.12
C PRO A 448 16.59 -3.35 14.48
N TRP A 449 15.31 -3.02 14.37
CA TRP A 449 14.79 -1.79 13.74
C TRP A 449 15.44 -0.51 14.29
N GLY A 450 15.88 -0.51 15.57
CA GLY A 450 16.55 0.62 16.19
C GLY A 450 17.91 0.99 15.59
N SER A 451 18.46 0.15 14.69
CA SER A 451 19.75 0.39 14.04
C SER A 451 19.63 1.31 12.82
N GLY A 452 18.43 1.63 12.36
CA GLY A 452 18.21 2.43 11.16
C GLY A 452 16.85 3.17 11.17
N PRO A 453 16.47 3.77 10.03
CA PRO A 453 15.32 4.69 9.93
C PRO A 453 13.97 4.02 9.58
N LEU A 454 13.90 2.67 9.44
CA LEU A 454 12.66 1.93 9.13
C LEU A 454 11.93 1.44 10.36
#